data_6db5cca085c008997daf62b2990d1240
#
_entry.id   6db5cca085c008997daf62b2990d1240
#
_cell.length_a   1.000
_cell.length_b   1.000
_cell.length_c   1.000
_cell.angle_alpha   90.00
_cell.angle_beta   90.00
_cell.angle_gamma   90.00
#
_symmetry.space_group_name_H-M   'P 1'
#
loop_
_entity.id
_entity.type
_entity.pdbx_description
1 polymer ?
#
loop_
_entity_poly.entity_id
_entity_poly.type
_entity_poly.pdbx_seq_one_letter_code
_entity_poly.pdbx_strand_id
1 'polypeptide(L)'
;KFVQVEMDHQRLARRINAELPQGIVPDWALAVTCAIDVQLDHFYWSVAAHGLSPTRLHILDYGRVERWEEVTQVVFDSRYARQDGRVMAPWRAALDTGGGRDKSYEDTRTMQAYEWLLRQRPGVVFGTKGMSRKTPGQLVDRRSKEHLPDGRKIRNGFNLHFIDTDSFKRYIFWALEEGCEDEPITFHGQTDEGYLKQIASERLVQGKDGSESWKKFRDNHYLDCLVLHAAMAWWQWKPSLAQLTAGTAETPEVRVNGMFNGQGLFG
;
A
#
# COMPACT_ATOMS: atom_id res chain seq x y z
N LYS A 1 -11.41 8.40 31.40
CA LYS A 1 -12.18 8.08 30.19
C LYS A 1 -11.19 7.46 29.21
N PHE A 2 -11.38 6.19 28.86
CA PHE A 2 -10.61 5.55 27.80
C PHE A 2 -11.08 6.15 26.47
N VAL A 3 -10.20 6.85 25.76
CA VAL A 3 -10.50 7.31 24.40
C VAL A 3 -10.31 6.09 23.50
N GLN A 4 -11.39 5.57 22.98
CA GLN A 4 -11.39 4.46 22.03
C GLN A 4 -11.66 5.06 20.66
N VAL A 5 -10.71 4.91 19.74
CA VAL A 5 -10.93 5.21 18.32
C VAL A 5 -11.27 3.89 17.65
N GLU A 6 -12.52 3.73 17.27
CA GLU A 6 -13.07 2.56 16.59
C GLU A 6 -13.83 3.01 15.35
N MET A 7 -13.64 2.33 14.25
CA MET A 7 -14.31 2.60 12.99
C MET A 7 -15.46 1.62 12.79
N ASP A 8 -16.60 2.13 12.34
CA ASP A 8 -17.75 1.32 11.97
C ASP A 8 -17.75 1.07 10.45
N HIS A 9 -17.71 -0.21 10.05
CA HIS A 9 -17.75 -0.58 8.63
C HIS A 9 -19.05 -0.14 7.92
N GLN A 10 -20.18 -0.03 8.64
CA GLN A 10 -21.43 0.48 8.07
C GLN A 10 -21.30 1.97 7.72
N ARG A 11 -20.57 2.74 8.53
CA ARG A 11 -20.27 4.14 8.23
C ARG A 11 -19.30 4.27 7.07
N LEU A 12 -18.40 3.31 6.88
CA LEU A 12 -17.48 3.28 5.73
C LEU A 12 -18.21 3.07 4.41
N ALA A 13 -19.39 2.44 4.39
CA ALA A 13 -20.17 2.25 3.17
C ALA A 13 -20.50 3.57 2.46
N ARG A 14 -20.59 4.69 3.17
CA ARG A 14 -20.77 6.02 2.57
C ARG A 14 -19.55 6.52 1.78
N ARG A 15 -18.40 5.88 1.94
CA ARG A 15 -17.18 6.16 1.17
C ARG A 15 -17.12 5.36 -0.15
N ILE A 16 -18.10 4.50 -0.42
CA ILE A 16 -18.24 3.82 -1.70
C ILE A 16 -18.73 4.86 -2.71
N ASN A 17 -17.99 5.01 -3.79
CA ASN A 17 -18.38 5.86 -4.93
C ASN A 17 -19.03 5.00 -6.00
N ALA A 18 -20.36 5.01 -6.05
CA ALA A 18 -21.14 4.22 -7.01
C ALA A 18 -20.92 4.65 -8.49
N GLU A 19 -20.44 5.88 -8.72
CA GLU A 19 -20.15 6.40 -10.06
C GLU A 19 -18.80 5.93 -10.61
N LEU A 20 -17.95 5.36 -9.76
CA LEU A 20 -16.66 4.79 -10.14
C LEU A 20 -16.70 3.26 -10.01
N PRO A 21 -16.93 2.53 -11.11
CA PRO A 21 -16.87 1.08 -11.13
C PRO A 21 -15.46 0.55 -10.75
N GLN A 22 -15.40 -0.71 -10.34
CA GLN A 22 -14.15 -1.42 -10.11
C GLN A 22 -13.23 -1.32 -11.33
N GLY A 23 -11.96 -1.02 -11.11
CA GLY A 23 -10.96 -0.91 -12.17
C GLY A 23 -10.98 0.39 -12.98
N ILE A 24 -11.84 1.35 -12.64
CA ILE A 24 -11.88 2.65 -13.34
C ILE A 24 -11.12 3.71 -12.53
N VAL A 25 -10.12 4.28 -13.17
CA VAL A 25 -9.27 5.34 -12.58
C VAL A 25 -9.97 6.69 -12.72
N PRO A 26 -10.17 7.44 -11.63
CA PRO A 26 -10.73 8.79 -11.68
C PRO A 26 -9.85 9.76 -12.49
N ASP A 27 -10.46 10.77 -13.11
CA ASP A 27 -9.74 11.76 -13.93
C ASP A 27 -8.75 12.64 -13.17
N TRP A 28 -8.94 12.79 -11.86
CA TRP A 28 -8.02 13.53 -11.00
C TRP A 28 -6.77 12.74 -10.61
N ALA A 29 -6.69 11.44 -10.92
CA ALA A 29 -5.59 10.58 -10.52
C ALA A 29 -4.27 10.99 -11.20
N LEU A 30 -3.22 11.08 -10.41
CA LEU A 30 -1.86 11.38 -10.84
C LEU A 30 -0.99 10.13 -10.94
N ALA A 31 -1.25 9.14 -10.09
CA ALA A 31 -0.53 7.88 -10.08
C ALA A 31 -1.41 6.75 -9.56
N VAL A 32 -1.04 5.52 -9.90
CA VAL A 32 -1.63 4.28 -9.38
C VAL A 32 -0.57 3.55 -8.57
N THR A 33 -0.96 2.98 -7.43
CA THR A 33 -0.08 2.14 -6.60
C THR A 33 -0.69 0.77 -6.40
N CYS A 34 0.16 -0.24 -6.14
CA CYS A 34 -0.26 -1.58 -5.77
C CYS A 34 0.32 -1.92 -4.39
N ALA A 35 -0.50 -2.43 -3.49
CA ALA A 35 -0.10 -2.88 -2.16
C ALA A 35 -0.34 -4.38 -2.02
N ILE A 36 0.61 -5.07 -1.39
CA ILE A 36 0.58 -6.52 -1.24
C ILE A 36 0.92 -6.86 0.22
N ASP A 37 -0.02 -7.51 0.88
CA ASP A 37 0.15 -8.07 2.22
C ASP A 37 0.43 -9.58 2.10
N VAL A 38 1.64 -9.99 2.54
CA VAL A 38 2.13 -11.37 2.40
C VAL A 38 1.68 -12.20 3.59
N GLN A 39 0.88 -13.23 3.31
CA GLN A 39 0.43 -14.20 4.30
C GLN A 39 1.18 -15.53 4.17
N LEU A 40 0.83 -16.47 5.03
CA LEU A 40 1.46 -17.77 5.17
C LEU A 40 1.49 -18.57 3.86
N ASP A 41 0.36 -18.64 3.18
CA ASP A 41 0.10 -19.47 1.99
C ASP A 41 -0.57 -18.70 0.85
N HIS A 42 -0.81 -17.40 1.03
CA HIS A 42 -1.49 -16.55 0.06
C HIS A 42 -1.08 -15.08 0.23
N PHE A 43 -1.65 -14.22 -0.60
CA PHE A 43 -1.40 -12.78 -0.61
C PHE A 43 -2.73 -12.04 -0.73
N TYR A 44 -2.92 -11.01 0.07
CA TYR A 44 -3.92 -9.99 -0.20
C TYR A 44 -3.27 -8.86 -0.98
N TRP A 45 -4.02 -8.29 -1.89
CA TRP A 45 -3.55 -7.16 -2.67
C TRP A 45 -4.66 -6.14 -2.87
N SER A 46 -4.27 -4.90 -3.07
CA SER A 46 -5.16 -3.85 -3.53
C SER A 46 -4.41 -2.86 -4.41
N VAL A 47 -5.19 -2.14 -5.24
CA VAL A 47 -4.68 -1.11 -6.14
C VAL A 47 -5.44 0.17 -5.89
N ALA A 48 -4.71 1.29 -5.83
CA ALA A 48 -5.29 2.60 -5.52
C ALA A 48 -4.79 3.69 -6.46
N ALA A 49 -5.69 4.59 -6.82
CA ALA A 49 -5.40 5.86 -7.48
C ALA A 49 -5.13 6.95 -6.45
N HIS A 50 -4.17 7.83 -6.73
CA HIS A 50 -3.77 8.92 -5.86
C HIS A 50 -3.87 10.28 -6.56
N GLY A 51 -4.44 11.27 -5.86
CA GLY A 51 -4.30 12.69 -6.16
C GLY A 51 -3.07 13.29 -5.51
N LEU A 52 -2.90 14.60 -5.63
CA LEU A 52 -1.76 15.31 -5.03
C LEU A 52 -1.88 15.40 -3.50
N SER A 53 -3.09 15.56 -2.99
CA SER A 53 -3.36 15.51 -1.55
C SER A 53 -3.21 14.07 -1.05
N PRO A 54 -2.53 13.86 0.08
CA PRO A 54 -2.38 12.53 0.66
C PRO A 54 -3.70 11.84 1.01
N THR A 55 -4.77 12.60 1.28
CA THR A 55 -6.12 12.05 1.55
C THR A 55 -6.86 11.66 0.28
N ARG A 56 -6.53 12.24 -0.88
CA ARG A 56 -7.20 11.94 -2.15
C ARG A 56 -6.73 10.61 -2.70
N LEU A 57 -7.40 9.56 -2.23
CA LEU A 57 -7.10 8.18 -2.56
C LEU A 57 -8.41 7.45 -2.94
N HIS A 58 -8.38 6.70 -4.03
CA HIS A 58 -9.49 5.86 -4.45
C HIS A 58 -9.03 4.42 -4.66
N ILE A 59 -9.63 3.46 -3.94
CA ILE A 59 -9.37 2.04 -4.17
C ILE A 59 -10.04 1.62 -5.47
N LEU A 60 -9.22 1.19 -6.42
CA LEU A 60 -9.64 0.76 -7.75
C LEU A 60 -10.05 -0.71 -7.79
N ASP A 61 -9.29 -1.53 -7.06
CA ASP A 61 -9.41 -2.99 -7.15
C ASP A 61 -8.73 -3.65 -5.95
N TYR A 62 -9.13 -4.87 -5.62
CA TYR A 62 -8.54 -5.67 -4.56
C TYR A 62 -8.85 -7.15 -4.75
N GLY A 63 -8.06 -8.00 -4.11
CA GLY A 63 -8.28 -9.43 -4.19
C GLY A 63 -7.30 -10.24 -3.37
N ARG A 64 -7.36 -11.54 -3.59
CA ARG A 64 -6.48 -12.53 -2.99
C ARG A 64 -5.90 -13.42 -4.09
N VAL A 65 -4.61 -13.75 -3.98
CA VAL A 65 -3.92 -14.70 -4.86
C VAL A 65 -3.07 -15.64 -4.01
N GLU A 66 -2.67 -16.78 -4.58
CA GLU A 66 -1.98 -17.83 -3.82
C GLU A 66 -0.51 -17.98 -4.22
N ARG A 67 -0.14 -17.55 -5.42
CA ARG A 67 1.18 -17.79 -6.01
C ARG A 67 1.94 -16.51 -6.34
N TRP A 68 3.25 -16.57 -6.28
CA TRP A 68 4.13 -15.45 -6.62
C TRP A 68 4.00 -15.01 -8.08
N GLU A 69 3.67 -15.91 -8.98
CA GLU A 69 3.40 -15.61 -10.40
C GLU A 69 2.18 -14.71 -10.55
N GLU A 70 1.14 -14.96 -9.75
CA GLU A 70 -0.08 -14.14 -9.73
C GLU A 70 0.20 -12.76 -9.13
N VAL A 71 1.05 -12.68 -8.08
CA VAL A 71 1.54 -11.40 -7.56
C VAL A 71 2.27 -10.62 -8.66
N THR A 72 3.10 -11.29 -9.45
CA THR A 72 3.80 -10.68 -10.59
C THR A 72 2.81 -10.12 -11.61
N GLN A 73 1.76 -10.88 -11.96
CA GLN A 73 0.70 -10.42 -12.86
C GLN A 73 -0.05 -9.20 -12.32
N VAL A 74 -0.43 -9.23 -11.04
CA VAL A 74 -1.11 -8.08 -10.40
C VAL A 74 -0.25 -6.82 -10.48
N VAL A 75 1.04 -6.92 -10.23
CA VAL A 75 1.94 -5.76 -10.20
C VAL A 75 2.27 -5.26 -11.60
N PHE A 76 2.59 -6.15 -12.55
CA PHE A 76 3.20 -5.77 -13.81
C PHE A 76 2.26 -5.84 -15.02
N ASP A 77 1.23 -6.68 -14.97
CA ASP A 77 0.33 -6.90 -16.11
C ASP A 77 -1.00 -6.17 -15.97
N SER A 78 -1.36 -5.71 -14.74
CA SER A 78 -2.61 -4.98 -14.51
C SER A 78 -2.63 -3.64 -15.23
N ARG A 79 -3.77 -3.36 -15.86
CA ARG A 79 -4.04 -2.12 -16.59
C ARG A 79 -5.42 -1.61 -16.21
N TYR A 80 -5.50 -0.34 -15.86
CA TYR A 80 -6.70 0.29 -15.35
C TYR A 80 -7.14 1.40 -16.30
N ALA A 81 -8.37 1.28 -16.83
CA ALA A 81 -8.92 2.29 -17.69
C ALA A 81 -9.24 3.56 -16.90
N ARG A 82 -8.86 4.71 -17.42
CA ARG A 82 -9.21 6.00 -16.87
C ARG A 82 -10.51 6.50 -17.51
N GLN A 83 -11.27 7.33 -16.80
CA GLN A 83 -12.56 7.86 -17.30
C GLN A 83 -12.44 8.58 -18.64
N ASP A 84 -11.29 9.20 -18.93
CA ASP A 84 -11.00 9.87 -20.20
C ASP A 84 -10.51 8.91 -21.32
N GLY A 85 -10.53 7.61 -21.09
CA GLY A 85 -10.16 6.57 -22.06
C GLY A 85 -8.65 6.23 -22.07
N ARG A 86 -7.81 6.95 -21.36
CA ARG A 86 -6.40 6.58 -21.18
C ARG A 86 -6.27 5.35 -20.28
N VAL A 87 -5.09 4.74 -20.26
CA VAL A 87 -4.80 3.56 -19.44
C VAL A 87 -3.63 3.85 -18.51
N MET A 88 -3.79 3.47 -17.23
CA MET A 88 -2.77 3.56 -16.21
C MET A 88 -2.38 2.18 -15.71
N ALA A 89 -1.14 2.07 -15.24
CA ALA A 89 -0.61 0.89 -14.55
C ALA A 89 -0.03 1.32 -13.20
N PRO A 90 0.21 0.40 -12.26
CA PRO A 90 0.89 0.73 -11.02
C PRO A 90 2.26 1.38 -11.26
N TRP A 91 2.39 2.63 -10.86
CA TRP A 91 3.67 3.35 -10.87
C TRP A 91 4.63 2.80 -9.83
N ARG A 92 4.08 2.35 -8.70
CA ARG A 92 4.82 1.85 -7.56
C ARG A 92 4.03 0.74 -6.88
N ALA A 93 4.73 -0.30 -6.44
CA ALA A 93 4.16 -1.36 -5.63
C ALA A 93 4.93 -1.52 -4.32
N ALA A 94 4.23 -1.79 -3.23
CA ALA A 94 4.80 -2.10 -1.93
C ALA A 94 4.41 -3.51 -1.50
N LEU A 95 5.39 -4.30 -1.08
CA LEU A 95 5.23 -5.65 -0.56
C LEU A 95 5.55 -5.66 0.92
N ASP A 96 4.62 -6.02 1.80
CA ASP A 96 4.95 -6.25 3.20
C ASP A 96 5.81 -7.51 3.32
N THR A 97 7.02 -7.35 3.82
CA THR A 97 7.99 -8.44 4.04
C THR A 97 8.07 -8.85 5.51
N GLY A 98 7.25 -8.26 6.37
CA GLY A 98 7.14 -8.60 7.79
C GLY A 98 5.90 -9.45 8.00
N GLY A 99 6.00 -10.58 8.64
CA GLY A 99 4.83 -11.38 8.98
C GLY A 99 5.20 -12.74 9.56
N GLY A 100 4.41 -13.18 10.52
CA GLY A 100 4.58 -14.45 11.20
C GLY A 100 5.00 -14.32 12.67
N ARG A 101 4.36 -15.10 13.56
CA ARG A 101 4.71 -15.18 14.97
C ARG A 101 5.71 -16.30 15.27
N ASP A 102 5.89 -17.23 14.34
CA ASP A 102 6.89 -18.30 14.43
C ASP A 102 8.16 -17.85 13.71
N LYS A 103 9.26 -17.72 14.44
CA LYS A 103 10.55 -17.26 13.89
C LYS A 103 11.04 -18.11 12.71
N SER A 104 10.85 -19.42 12.77
CA SER A 104 11.28 -20.33 11.70
C SER A 104 10.50 -20.12 10.43
N TYR A 105 9.22 -19.84 10.58
CA TYR A 105 8.29 -19.61 9.47
C TYR A 105 8.39 -18.19 8.90
N GLU A 106 8.52 -17.21 9.78
CA GLU A 106 8.76 -15.81 9.41
C GLU A 106 10.01 -15.68 8.54
N ASP A 107 11.10 -16.36 8.92
CA ASP A 107 12.32 -16.37 8.12
C ASP A 107 12.09 -16.97 6.73
N THR A 108 11.30 -18.03 6.62
CA THR A 108 11.01 -18.66 5.32
C THR A 108 10.20 -17.76 4.41
N ARG A 109 9.13 -17.12 4.91
CA ARG A 109 8.30 -16.20 4.11
C ARG A 109 9.03 -14.90 3.79
N THR A 110 9.71 -14.32 4.76
CA THR A 110 10.57 -13.17 4.55
C THR A 110 11.66 -13.48 3.52
N MET A 111 12.23 -14.69 3.56
CA MET A 111 13.20 -15.15 2.57
C MET A 111 12.60 -15.17 1.17
N GLN A 112 11.43 -15.82 0.99
CA GLN A 112 10.75 -15.88 -0.30
C GLN A 112 10.41 -14.49 -0.83
N ALA A 113 9.93 -13.58 0.05
CA ALA A 113 9.63 -12.20 -0.31
C ALA A 113 10.89 -11.46 -0.80
N TYR A 114 12.03 -11.63 -0.10
CA TYR A 114 13.28 -11.01 -0.52
C TYR A 114 13.81 -11.60 -1.83
N GLU A 115 13.76 -12.91 -1.99
CA GLU A 115 14.18 -13.57 -3.23
C GLU A 115 13.30 -13.15 -4.42
N TRP A 116 11.98 -13.01 -4.20
CA TRP A 116 11.08 -12.50 -5.22
C TRP A 116 11.41 -11.04 -5.56
N LEU A 117 11.57 -10.15 -4.56
CA LEU A 117 11.95 -8.75 -4.75
C LEU A 117 13.24 -8.58 -5.55
N LEU A 118 14.26 -9.40 -5.26
CA LEU A 118 15.56 -9.35 -5.94
C LEU A 118 15.49 -9.73 -7.43
N ARG A 119 14.45 -10.45 -7.85
CA ARG A 119 14.21 -10.81 -9.25
C ARG A 119 13.42 -9.73 -10.01
N GLN A 120 12.82 -8.77 -9.27
CA GLN A 120 12.01 -7.74 -9.90
C GLN A 120 12.87 -6.56 -10.39
N ARG A 121 12.29 -5.78 -11.30
CA ARG A 121 12.91 -4.54 -11.77
C ARG A 121 13.10 -3.56 -10.62
N PRO A 122 14.30 -2.98 -10.46
CA PRO A 122 14.50 -1.91 -9.51
C PRO A 122 13.58 -0.70 -9.80
N GLY A 123 13.05 -0.10 -8.73
CA GLY A 123 12.28 1.13 -8.83
C GLY A 123 10.78 0.97 -9.05
N VAL A 124 10.27 -0.25 -9.22
CA VAL A 124 8.82 -0.51 -9.34
C VAL A 124 8.27 -1.13 -8.06
N VAL A 125 8.87 -2.23 -7.59
CA VAL A 125 8.43 -2.92 -6.37
C VAL A 125 9.40 -2.68 -5.24
N PHE A 126 8.87 -2.41 -4.07
CA PHE A 126 9.64 -2.11 -2.87
C PHE A 126 9.19 -3.01 -1.72
N GLY A 127 10.15 -3.60 -1.02
CA GLY A 127 9.90 -4.29 0.23
C GLY A 127 9.66 -3.29 1.37
N THR A 128 8.72 -3.61 2.24
CA THR A 128 8.36 -2.80 3.40
C THR A 128 8.41 -3.60 4.69
N LYS A 129 8.60 -2.91 5.81
CA LYS A 129 8.46 -3.45 7.17
C LYS A 129 7.91 -2.38 8.11
N GLY A 130 7.14 -2.81 9.12
CA GLY A 130 6.77 -1.93 10.22
C GLY A 130 7.98 -1.46 11.02
N MET A 131 7.98 -0.20 11.47
CA MET A 131 9.01 0.35 12.36
C MET A 131 8.85 -0.21 13.78
N SER A 132 9.90 -0.83 14.30
CA SER A 132 9.99 -1.21 15.71
C SER A 132 10.43 -0.06 16.62
N ARG A 133 11.18 0.91 16.08
CA ARG A 133 11.59 2.14 16.76
C ARG A 133 11.15 3.33 15.94
N LYS A 134 10.40 4.23 16.58
CA LYS A 134 9.83 5.41 15.94
C LYS A 134 10.73 6.61 16.17
N THR A 135 10.93 7.40 15.13
CA THR A 135 11.56 8.72 15.19
C THR A 135 10.47 9.76 14.98
N PRO A 136 10.30 10.73 15.87
CA PRO A 136 9.29 11.77 15.71
C PRO A 136 9.38 12.45 14.33
N GLY A 137 8.25 12.53 13.64
CA GLY A 137 8.16 13.16 12.32
C GLY A 137 8.66 12.29 11.15
N GLN A 138 9.25 11.11 11.39
CA GLN A 138 9.70 10.19 10.35
C GLN A 138 8.74 9.00 10.23
N LEU A 139 7.83 9.04 9.26
CA LEU A 139 6.85 7.99 9.04
C LEU A 139 7.33 6.94 8.04
N VAL A 140 8.23 7.32 7.13
CA VAL A 140 8.85 6.42 6.16
C VAL A 140 10.36 6.59 6.22
N ASP A 141 11.09 5.50 6.41
CA ASP A 141 12.55 5.46 6.44
C ASP A 141 13.07 4.40 5.47
N ARG A 142 14.09 4.73 4.69
CA ARG A 142 14.70 3.84 3.71
C ARG A 142 16.04 3.34 4.23
N ARG A 143 16.17 2.02 4.36
CA ARG A 143 17.42 1.39 4.84
C ARG A 143 17.93 0.35 3.84
N SER A 144 19.24 0.33 3.64
CA SER A 144 19.90 -0.73 2.88
C SER A 144 19.87 -2.05 3.62
N LYS A 145 19.62 -3.12 2.90
CA LYS A 145 19.69 -4.51 3.36
C LYS A 145 20.76 -5.23 2.55
N GLU A 146 21.79 -5.71 3.25
CA GLU A 146 22.97 -6.33 2.61
C GLU A 146 22.98 -7.87 2.73
N HIS A 147 22.14 -8.43 3.58
CA HIS A 147 22.08 -9.87 3.82
C HIS A 147 20.64 -10.37 3.82
N LEU A 148 20.46 -11.57 3.31
CA LEU A 148 19.24 -12.36 3.45
C LEU A 148 19.09 -12.84 4.91
N PRO A 149 17.89 -13.30 5.34
CA PRO A 149 17.67 -13.86 6.67
C PRO A 149 18.63 -15.03 7.04
N ASP A 150 19.02 -15.84 6.06
CA ASP A 150 19.96 -16.95 6.22
C ASP A 150 21.43 -16.53 6.27
N GLY A 151 21.73 -15.23 6.22
CA GLY A 151 23.08 -14.67 6.28
C GLY A 151 23.78 -14.55 4.92
N ARG A 152 23.24 -15.07 3.84
CA ARG A 152 23.83 -14.89 2.49
C ARG A 152 23.89 -13.41 2.12
N LYS A 153 25.05 -12.97 1.64
CA LYS A 153 25.25 -11.59 1.20
C LYS A 153 24.53 -11.30 -0.11
N ILE A 154 23.81 -10.19 -0.16
CA ILE A 154 23.12 -9.71 -1.36
C ILE A 154 24.12 -8.84 -2.14
N ARG A 155 24.40 -9.22 -3.40
CA ARG A 155 25.23 -8.41 -4.28
C ARG A 155 24.53 -7.06 -4.53
N ASN A 156 25.19 -5.96 -4.20
CA ASN A 156 24.69 -4.58 -4.28
C ASN A 156 23.60 -4.22 -3.25
N GLY A 157 23.19 -5.13 -2.37
CA GLY A 157 22.12 -4.89 -1.42
C GLY A 157 20.77 -4.59 -2.08
N PHE A 158 19.75 -4.33 -1.29
CA PHE A 158 18.49 -3.70 -1.73
C PHE A 158 17.92 -2.83 -0.61
N ASN A 159 16.97 -1.97 -0.95
CA ASN A 159 16.39 -1.06 0.03
C ASN A 159 15.04 -1.59 0.53
N LEU A 160 14.88 -1.59 1.85
CA LEU A 160 13.60 -1.75 2.53
C LEU A 160 13.09 -0.39 3.00
N HIS A 161 11.79 -0.18 2.89
CA HIS A 161 11.10 0.96 3.47
C HIS A 161 10.47 0.55 4.80
N PHE A 162 10.93 1.19 5.87
CA PHE A 162 10.35 1.03 7.20
C PHE A 162 9.23 2.05 7.36
N ILE A 163 8.07 1.60 7.83
CA ILE A 163 6.83 2.37 7.87
C ILE A 163 6.33 2.45 9.31
N ASP A 164 6.05 3.66 9.82
CA ASP A 164 5.31 3.83 11.07
C ASP A 164 3.83 3.51 10.84
N THR A 165 3.51 2.23 10.91
CA THR A 165 2.16 1.71 10.66
C THR A 165 1.12 2.29 11.60
N ASP A 166 1.47 2.54 12.87
CA ASP A 166 0.54 3.11 13.86
C ASP A 166 0.14 4.55 13.50
N SER A 167 1.10 5.36 13.06
CA SER A 167 0.83 6.73 12.64
C SER A 167 0.01 6.76 11.36
N PHE A 168 0.30 5.86 10.39
CA PHE A 168 -0.54 5.75 9.20
C PHE A 168 -1.94 5.22 9.49
N LYS A 169 -2.13 4.29 10.43
CA LYS A 169 -3.46 3.85 10.87
C LYS A 169 -4.24 5.01 11.47
N ARG A 170 -3.63 5.84 12.34
CA ARG A 170 -4.29 7.05 12.87
C ARG A 170 -4.71 8.01 11.76
N TYR A 171 -3.80 8.25 10.81
CA TYR A 171 -4.07 9.10 9.66
C TYR A 171 -5.23 8.59 8.81
N ILE A 172 -5.25 7.29 8.49
CA ILE A 172 -6.30 6.65 7.70
C ILE A 172 -7.66 6.71 8.43
N PHE A 173 -7.68 6.41 9.73
CA PHE A 173 -8.90 6.47 10.53
C PHE A 173 -9.45 7.90 10.58
N TRP A 174 -8.59 8.89 10.81
CA TRP A 174 -8.98 10.29 10.73
C TRP A 174 -9.52 10.66 9.34
N ALA A 175 -8.82 10.28 8.27
CA ALA A 175 -9.20 10.61 6.89
C ALA A 175 -10.53 9.95 6.47
N LEU A 176 -10.83 8.76 6.98
CA LEU A 176 -12.07 8.06 6.71
C LEU A 176 -13.26 8.58 7.53
N GLU A 177 -13.02 9.01 8.77
CA GLU A 177 -14.06 9.49 9.69
C GLU A 177 -14.38 10.98 9.52
N GLU A 178 -13.35 11.82 9.62
CA GLU A 178 -13.46 13.28 9.68
C GLU A 178 -12.87 13.96 8.44
N GLY A 179 -12.12 13.20 7.63
CA GLY A 179 -11.24 13.71 6.61
C GLY A 179 -11.87 14.66 5.62
N CYS A 180 -11.02 15.34 4.89
CA CYS A 180 -11.34 16.39 3.94
C CYS A 180 -12.46 15.94 2.97
N GLU A 181 -13.61 16.63 3.02
CA GLU A 181 -14.76 16.30 2.17
C GLU A 181 -14.44 16.50 0.68
N ASP A 182 -13.55 17.45 0.36
CA ASP A 182 -13.16 17.77 -1.02
C ASP A 182 -12.20 16.73 -1.60
N GLU A 183 -11.44 16.03 -0.75
CA GLU A 183 -10.39 15.09 -1.19
C GLU A 183 -10.39 13.80 -0.35
N PRO A 184 -11.50 13.03 -0.32
CA PRO A 184 -11.66 11.89 0.58
C PRO A 184 -10.94 10.63 0.11
N ILE A 185 -10.69 9.71 1.07
CA ILE A 185 -10.46 8.30 0.76
C ILE A 185 -11.81 7.68 0.34
N THR A 186 -11.85 7.05 -0.81
CA THR A 186 -13.05 6.41 -1.37
C THR A 186 -12.77 5.01 -1.90
N PHE A 187 -13.84 4.24 -2.11
CA PHE A 187 -13.82 2.87 -2.60
C PHE A 187 -14.67 2.77 -3.88
N HIS A 188 -14.34 1.84 -4.78
CA HIS A 188 -15.11 1.62 -6.00
C HIS A 188 -16.54 1.11 -5.73
N GLY A 189 -17.44 1.27 -6.70
CA GLY A 189 -18.87 1.00 -6.54
C GLY A 189 -19.24 -0.45 -6.22
N GLN A 190 -18.37 -1.43 -6.51
CA GLN A 190 -18.56 -2.84 -6.21
C GLN A 190 -17.85 -3.31 -4.93
N THR A 191 -17.40 -2.37 -4.08
CA THR A 191 -16.75 -2.73 -2.81
C THR A 191 -17.71 -3.48 -1.88
N ASP A 192 -17.31 -4.66 -1.45
CA ASP A 192 -18.11 -5.51 -0.59
C ASP A 192 -17.93 -5.22 0.92
N GLU A 193 -18.87 -5.74 1.70
CA GLU A 193 -18.86 -5.58 3.16
C GLU A 193 -17.66 -6.26 3.82
N GLY A 194 -17.14 -7.35 3.24
CA GLY A 194 -15.98 -8.08 3.73
C GLY A 194 -14.72 -7.22 3.69
N TYR A 195 -14.52 -6.47 2.59
CA TYR A 195 -13.46 -5.49 2.47
C TYR A 195 -13.57 -4.40 3.54
N LEU A 196 -14.75 -3.79 3.69
CA LEU A 196 -14.97 -2.73 4.68
C LEU A 196 -14.78 -3.22 6.11
N LYS A 197 -15.17 -4.46 6.42
CA LYS A 197 -14.91 -5.09 7.72
C LYS A 197 -13.43 -5.27 8.01
N GLN A 198 -12.61 -5.55 7.00
CA GLN A 198 -11.17 -5.63 7.17
C GLN A 198 -10.53 -4.23 7.35
N ILE A 199 -11.04 -3.19 6.69
CA ILE A 199 -10.61 -1.81 6.96
C ILE A 199 -10.93 -1.41 8.40
N ALA A 200 -12.12 -1.77 8.91
CA ALA A 200 -12.56 -1.47 10.27
C ALA A 200 -12.17 -2.56 11.29
N SER A 201 -11.06 -3.25 11.09
CA SER A 201 -10.69 -4.46 11.86
C SER A 201 -9.90 -4.19 13.13
N GLU A 202 -9.44 -2.98 13.32
CA GLU A 202 -8.63 -2.59 14.47
C GLU A 202 -9.22 -1.39 15.20
N ARG A 203 -8.84 -1.25 16.45
CA ARG A 203 -9.17 -0.08 17.26
C ARG A 203 -7.98 0.34 18.11
N LEU A 204 -7.87 1.63 18.33
CA LEU A 204 -6.88 2.19 19.23
C LEU A 204 -7.41 2.12 20.66
N VAL A 205 -6.66 1.51 21.55
CA VAL A 205 -6.98 1.40 22.96
C VAL A 205 -5.90 2.04 23.80
N GLN A 206 -6.30 2.73 24.87
CA GLN A 206 -5.39 3.29 25.83
C GLN A 206 -5.22 2.33 27.01
N GLY A 207 -3.98 1.99 27.35
CA GLY A 207 -3.62 1.21 28.51
C GLY A 207 -3.80 1.99 29.81
N LYS A 208 -3.74 1.31 30.94
CA LYS A 208 -3.83 1.93 32.27
C LYS A 208 -2.68 2.88 32.56
N ASP A 209 -1.55 2.69 31.96
CA ASP A 209 -0.32 3.50 32.02
C ASP A 209 -0.34 4.69 31.04
N GLY A 210 -1.44 4.91 30.34
CA GLY A 210 -1.57 5.94 29.30
C GLY A 210 -0.97 5.57 27.95
N SER A 211 -0.34 4.40 27.81
CA SER A 211 0.16 3.92 26.52
C SER A 211 -0.99 3.61 25.57
N GLU A 212 -0.77 3.85 24.29
CA GLU A 212 -1.76 3.56 23.26
C GLU A 212 -1.27 2.43 22.34
N SER A 213 -2.18 1.55 21.98
CA SER A 213 -1.88 0.41 21.10
C SER A 213 -3.07 0.04 20.23
N TRP A 214 -2.78 -0.32 18.98
CA TRP A 214 -3.77 -0.89 18.08
C TRP A 214 -4.10 -2.32 18.50
N LYS A 215 -5.37 -2.64 18.61
CA LYS A 215 -5.87 -3.98 18.92
C LYS A 215 -6.67 -4.50 17.73
N LYS A 216 -6.15 -5.57 17.15
CA LYS A 216 -6.80 -6.33 16.08
C LYS A 216 -7.86 -7.25 16.69
N PHE A 217 -9.06 -7.28 16.10
CA PHE A 217 -10.16 -8.14 16.52
C PHE A 217 -10.77 -8.97 15.37
N ARG A 218 -10.31 -8.75 14.14
CA ARG A 218 -10.59 -9.56 12.95
C ARG A 218 -9.46 -9.42 11.94
N ASP A 219 -9.54 -10.10 10.80
CA ASP A 219 -8.55 -9.95 9.73
C ASP A 219 -8.45 -8.51 9.25
N ASN A 220 -7.21 -8.03 9.03
CA ASN A 220 -6.87 -6.64 8.75
C ASN A 220 -6.06 -6.45 7.46
N HIS A 221 -6.00 -7.47 6.61
CA HIS A 221 -5.10 -7.49 5.45
C HIS A 221 -5.30 -6.30 4.50
N TYR A 222 -6.55 -5.92 4.24
CA TYR A 222 -6.84 -4.74 3.43
C TYR A 222 -6.57 -3.42 4.15
N LEU A 223 -6.65 -3.37 5.48
CA LEU A 223 -6.17 -2.22 6.25
C LEU A 223 -4.65 -2.08 6.11
N ASP A 224 -3.91 -3.18 6.20
CA ASP A 224 -2.45 -3.16 6.01
C ASP A 224 -2.08 -2.75 4.57
N CYS A 225 -2.81 -3.21 3.54
CA CYS A 225 -2.69 -2.69 2.18
C CYS A 225 -2.97 -1.17 2.09
N LEU A 226 -4.00 -0.67 2.76
CA LEU A 226 -4.33 0.75 2.77
C LEU A 226 -3.24 1.58 3.46
N VAL A 227 -2.61 1.06 4.51
CA VAL A 227 -1.42 1.66 5.14
C VAL A 227 -0.27 1.77 4.15
N LEU A 228 -0.01 0.72 3.35
CA LEU A 228 1.02 0.74 2.32
C LEU A 228 0.71 1.78 1.24
N HIS A 229 -0.55 1.92 0.79
CA HIS A 229 -0.95 2.97 -0.15
C HIS A 229 -0.68 4.37 0.39
N ALA A 230 -1.10 4.65 1.62
CA ALA A 230 -0.83 5.92 2.27
C ALA A 230 0.68 6.22 2.39
N ALA A 231 1.47 5.21 2.75
CA ALA A 231 2.92 5.34 2.85
C ALA A 231 3.59 5.59 1.50
N MET A 232 3.16 4.91 0.44
CA MET A 232 3.69 5.10 -0.92
C MET A 232 3.41 6.50 -1.48
N ALA A 233 2.29 7.11 -1.10
CA ALA A 233 1.93 8.48 -1.47
C ALA A 233 2.58 9.54 -0.58
N TRP A 234 3.11 9.17 0.58
CA TRP A 234 3.66 10.09 1.56
C TRP A 234 4.92 10.78 1.04
N TRP A 235 5.06 12.07 1.34
CA TRP A 235 6.13 12.91 0.82
C TRP A 235 7.57 12.44 1.18
N GLN A 236 7.71 11.64 2.23
CA GLN A 236 9.00 11.04 2.62
C GLN A 236 9.42 9.87 1.73
N TRP A 237 8.49 9.23 1.02
CA TRP A 237 8.81 8.18 0.07
C TRP A 237 9.22 8.79 -1.28
N LYS A 238 10.50 8.82 -1.55
CA LYS A 238 11.06 9.47 -2.75
C LYS A 238 11.11 8.53 -3.99
N PRO A 239 10.86 9.07 -5.21
CA PRO A 239 10.32 10.40 -5.49
C PRO A 239 8.89 10.53 -4.97
N SER A 240 8.51 11.70 -4.45
CA SER A 240 7.13 11.96 -4.01
C SER A 240 6.21 12.20 -5.21
N LEU A 241 4.88 12.11 -5.00
CA LEU A 241 3.91 12.45 -6.05
C LEU A 241 4.12 13.87 -6.60
N ALA A 242 4.41 14.84 -5.74
CA ALA A 242 4.70 16.20 -6.16
C ALA A 242 5.95 16.28 -7.05
N GLN A 243 6.98 15.49 -6.76
CA GLN A 243 8.19 15.42 -7.61
C GLN A 243 7.92 14.71 -8.94
N LEU A 244 7.05 13.69 -8.94
CA LEU A 244 6.64 13.03 -10.17
C LEU A 244 5.93 14.00 -11.12
N THR A 245 5.08 14.88 -10.60
CA THR A 245 4.32 15.84 -11.40
C THR A 245 5.12 17.10 -11.77
N ALA A 246 6.06 17.54 -10.93
CA ALA A 246 6.84 18.75 -11.15
C ALA A 246 8.04 18.53 -12.09
N GLY A 247 8.53 17.31 -12.21
CA GLY A 247 9.80 17.02 -12.91
C GLY A 247 9.68 16.73 -14.41
N THR A 248 8.47 16.77 -15.02
CA THR A 248 8.29 16.32 -16.40
C THR A 248 7.20 17.09 -17.11
N ALA A 249 7.49 17.47 -18.36
CA ALA A 249 6.48 17.72 -19.37
C ALA A 249 5.69 16.44 -19.76
N GLU A 250 6.09 15.29 -19.23
CA GLU A 250 5.43 14.01 -19.43
C GLU A 250 4.45 13.73 -18.30
N THR A 251 3.25 13.29 -18.65
CA THR A 251 2.23 12.92 -17.68
C THR A 251 2.64 11.67 -16.89
N PRO A 252 2.18 11.48 -15.64
CA PRO A 252 2.45 10.27 -14.88
C PRO A 252 2.06 8.98 -15.63
N GLU A 253 1.04 9.02 -16.47
CA GLU A 253 0.60 7.89 -17.28
C GLU A 253 1.66 7.45 -18.29
N VAL A 254 2.33 8.39 -18.95
CA VAL A 254 3.39 8.07 -19.92
C VAL A 254 4.55 7.36 -19.22
N ARG A 255 4.96 7.82 -18.04
CA ARG A 255 6.00 7.15 -17.26
C ARG A 255 5.58 5.76 -16.77
N VAL A 256 4.34 5.65 -16.27
CA VAL A 256 3.81 4.36 -15.82
C VAL A 256 3.73 3.39 -16.99
N ASN A 257 3.19 3.84 -18.12
CA ASN A 257 3.11 3.01 -19.32
C ASN A 257 4.49 2.62 -19.87
N GLY A 258 5.45 3.52 -19.83
CA GLY A 258 6.85 3.23 -20.22
C GLY A 258 7.50 2.17 -19.33
N MET A 259 7.19 2.14 -18.03
CA MET A 259 7.67 1.11 -17.12
C MET A 259 7.11 -0.29 -17.43
N PHE A 260 5.87 -0.34 -17.92
CA PHE A 260 5.16 -1.60 -18.15
C PHE A 260 5.12 -2.04 -19.62
N ASN A 261 5.29 -1.14 -20.57
CA ASN A 261 5.25 -1.47 -22.02
C ASN A 261 6.51 -2.15 -22.56
N GLY A 262 7.43 -2.57 -21.71
CA GLY A 262 8.60 -3.35 -22.14
C GLY A 262 9.60 -2.61 -23.03
N GLN A 263 9.38 -1.36 -23.39
CA GLN A 263 10.20 -0.63 -24.36
C GLN A 263 11.46 0.03 -23.78
N GLY A 264 11.72 -0.13 -22.51
CA GLY A 264 12.84 0.63 -21.94
C GLY A 264 13.82 -0.11 -21.05
N LEU A 265 13.58 -1.38 -20.68
CA LEU A 265 14.43 -1.99 -19.66
C LEU A 265 14.76 -3.48 -19.90
N PHE A 266 14.41 -4.05 -21.07
CA PHE A 266 14.89 -5.34 -21.54
C PHE A 266 15.48 -5.16 -22.94
N GLY A 267 16.59 -4.52 -23.00
CA GLY A 267 17.58 -4.58 -24.05
C GLY A 267 18.86 -5.11 -23.42
#